data_04d9f239ba3e3529ca3815ecb7f3ba5d
#
_entry.id   04d9f239ba3e3529ca3815ecb7f3ba5d
#
_cell.length_a   1.000
_cell.length_b   1.000
_cell.length_c   1.000
_cell.angle_alpha   90.00
_cell.angle_beta   90.00
_cell.angle_gamma   90.00
#
_symmetry.space_group_name_H-M   'P 1'
#
loop_
_entity.id
_entity.type
_entity.pdbx_description
1 polymer ?
#
loop_
_entity_poly.entity_id
_entity_poly.type
_entity_poly.pdbx_seq_one_letter_code
_entity_poly.pdbx_strand_id
1 'polypeptide(L)'
;MHSTASLRTITLHTRHIMWLAMAALTSILTFSACERDYTYRGGSEGLQFSTDTLTFDTVFTAVGSATRQFKLYNPYEEDMTIDAIALAGGDNSSFRININGIATHQLADVRLRSRDSLYIFVEVTVDPLGVNNPVVMLDSVLFITQHLTQAVKLIAYGQDVTVLRQARLGSQTLTADKPYLIYDYVVIDSLRQVTVDAGARIHFHNNASMIVKGSLVVNGTVEAPVTFEGDRLEKDYDDIPGQWGFIHFFPGSKNNRIDHAIIKNGVIGIQADSIGLGHDAPLELANCRFEHISSVGLLTENSSVLAYNCLFADCGLHSVALTVGGSYEFYHCTIANFFPNYGQPRTSAALFINNYYRNSSGNNVIVPVTKTVFANCIITGSHGTELAFDLKSDQETETADYRFEHCLIKADSRMEELNDVNHFRNIILNQNPMFKNTKAYDYRLDTLSVAKDIGSAIYAQPYPTDADGNKRLVDDNPDLGAYERVEAE
;
A
#
# COMPACT_ATOMS: atom_id res chain seq x y z
N MET A 1 26.71 -97.89 -16.25
CA MET A 1 25.85 -96.69 -16.10
C MET A 1 26.43 -95.76 -15.01
N HIS A 2 27.49 -95.06 -15.26
CA HIS A 2 28.00 -93.98 -14.40
C HIS A 2 29.00 -93.14 -15.16
N SER A 3 28.54 -92.23 -16.06
CA SER A 3 29.47 -91.27 -16.68
C SER A 3 28.81 -89.99 -17.26
N THR A 4 27.54 -89.73 -17.11
CA THR A 4 26.90 -88.57 -17.72
C THR A 4 26.44 -87.47 -16.78
N ALA A 5 26.56 -87.64 -15.43
CA ALA A 5 26.15 -86.63 -14.42
C ALA A 5 27.23 -85.59 -14.08
N SER A 6 28.52 -85.89 -14.25
CA SER A 6 29.65 -85.02 -13.87
C SER A 6 29.89 -83.87 -14.90
N LEU A 7 29.61 -84.04 -16.17
CA LEU A 7 29.86 -83.00 -17.18
C LEU A 7 28.80 -81.85 -17.19
N ARG A 8 27.54 -82.14 -16.77
CA ARG A 8 26.50 -81.09 -16.73
C ARG A 8 26.66 -80.12 -15.58
N THR A 9 27.22 -80.53 -14.45
CA THR A 9 27.45 -79.66 -13.30
C THR A 9 28.60 -78.72 -13.50
N ILE A 10 29.63 -79.11 -14.16
CA ILE A 10 30.80 -78.27 -14.49
C ILE A 10 30.43 -77.17 -15.50
N THR A 11 29.60 -77.47 -16.48
CA THR A 11 29.18 -76.47 -17.47
C THR A 11 28.20 -75.42 -16.90
N LEU A 12 27.42 -75.81 -15.86
CA LEU A 12 26.51 -74.84 -15.20
C LEU A 12 27.30 -73.84 -14.34
N HIS A 13 28.33 -74.29 -13.59
CA HIS A 13 29.19 -73.42 -12.75
C HIS A 13 30.01 -72.49 -13.59
N THR A 14 30.56 -72.93 -14.70
CA THR A 14 31.34 -72.06 -15.59
C THR A 14 30.45 -70.99 -16.26
N ARG A 15 29.20 -71.29 -16.60
CA ARG A 15 28.24 -70.31 -17.11
C ARG A 15 27.89 -69.24 -16.03
N HIS A 16 27.65 -69.66 -14.79
CA HIS A 16 27.38 -68.71 -13.71
C HIS A 16 28.60 -67.81 -13.39
N ILE A 17 29.80 -68.33 -13.36
CA ILE A 17 31.02 -67.55 -13.22
C ILE A 17 31.21 -66.58 -14.36
N MET A 18 30.89 -66.95 -15.60
CA MET A 18 30.97 -66.07 -16.76
C MET A 18 29.93 -64.96 -16.73
N TRP A 19 28.70 -65.24 -16.27
CA TRP A 19 27.65 -64.28 -16.07
C TRP A 19 28.00 -63.30 -14.93
N LEU A 20 28.57 -63.74 -13.84
CA LEU A 20 29.04 -62.93 -12.73
C LEU A 20 30.21 -62.03 -13.14
N ALA A 21 31.15 -62.61 -13.92
CA ALA A 21 32.29 -61.82 -14.47
C ALA A 21 31.82 -60.77 -15.48
N MET A 22 30.83 -61.08 -16.31
CA MET A 22 30.25 -60.14 -17.26
C MET A 22 29.42 -59.03 -16.55
N ALA A 23 28.67 -59.41 -15.48
CA ALA A 23 27.97 -58.44 -14.66
C ALA A 23 28.91 -57.54 -13.87
N ALA A 24 30.03 -58.05 -13.39
CA ALA A 24 31.09 -57.28 -12.72
C ALA A 24 31.80 -56.33 -13.74
N LEU A 25 32.05 -56.78 -14.95
CA LEU A 25 32.68 -55.98 -15.99
C LEU A 25 31.74 -54.84 -16.49
N THR A 26 30.42 -55.14 -16.63
CA THR A 26 29.44 -54.09 -16.95
C THR A 26 29.27 -53.13 -15.80
N SER A 27 29.31 -53.54 -14.52
CA SER A 27 29.26 -52.65 -13.37
C SER A 27 30.48 -51.73 -13.29
N ILE A 28 31.69 -52.23 -13.62
CA ILE A 28 32.92 -51.42 -13.67
C ILE A 28 32.86 -50.40 -14.81
N LEU A 29 32.26 -50.73 -15.97
CA LEU A 29 32.09 -49.82 -17.10
C LEU A 29 31.03 -48.74 -16.87
N THR A 30 30.05 -49.01 -16.01
CA THR A 30 29.05 -47.98 -15.65
C THR A 30 29.52 -47.01 -14.55
N PHE A 31 30.55 -47.33 -13.80
CA PHE A 31 31.19 -46.42 -12.84
C PHE A 31 32.33 -45.56 -13.45
N SER A 32 32.66 -45.73 -14.72
CA SER A 32 33.41 -44.72 -15.48
C SER A 32 32.47 -43.56 -15.79
N ALA A 33 31.86 -42.94 -14.73
CA ALA A 33 31.14 -41.70 -14.87
C ALA A 33 32.08 -40.64 -15.39
N CYS A 34 31.73 -40.04 -16.53
CA CYS A 34 32.38 -38.92 -17.14
C CYS A 34 32.94 -37.96 -16.06
N GLU A 35 34.20 -38.03 -15.74
CA GLU A 35 34.97 -36.84 -15.40
C GLU A 35 34.94 -36.00 -16.66
N ARG A 36 34.04 -35.00 -16.71
CA ARG A 36 34.19 -33.93 -17.68
C ARG A 36 35.50 -33.24 -17.35
N ASP A 37 36.47 -33.32 -18.24
CA ASP A 37 37.61 -32.40 -18.22
C ASP A 37 37.05 -30.98 -18.36
N TYR A 38 36.98 -30.27 -17.23
CA TYR A 38 36.58 -28.88 -17.20
C TYR A 38 37.75 -28.05 -17.70
N THR A 39 37.64 -27.51 -18.89
CA THR A 39 38.54 -26.47 -19.37
C THR A 39 38.18 -25.17 -18.64
N TYR A 40 39.10 -24.76 -17.74
CA TYR A 40 38.95 -23.48 -17.04
C TYR A 40 39.60 -22.39 -17.89
N ARG A 41 38.83 -21.35 -18.17
CA ARG A 41 39.36 -20.14 -18.77
C ARG A 41 39.84 -19.22 -17.64
N GLY A 42 41.12 -18.88 -17.63
CA GLY A 42 41.64 -17.82 -16.78
C GLY A 42 40.97 -16.49 -17.17
N GLY A 43 40.32 -15.81 -16.20
CA GLY A 43 39.39 -14.69 -16.38
C GLY A 43 39.99 -13.42 -17.02
N SER A 44 40.52 -13.50 -18.23
CA SER A 44 40.96 -12.33 -19.00
C SER A 44 39.79 -11.56 -19.64
N GLU A 45 38.60 -12.16 -19.70
CA GLU A 45 37.39 -11.57 -20.24
C GLU A 45 36.36 -11.40 -19.13
N GLY A 46 35.60 -10.27 -19.14
CA GLY A 46 34.77 -9.89 -18.05
C GLY A 46 33.51 -10.76 -17.85
N LEU A 47 33.05 -10.82 -16.63
CA LEU A 47 31.73 -11.33 -16.26
C LEU A 47 30.64 -10.38 -16.78
N GLN A 48 29.44 -10.90 -17.00
CA GLN A 48 28.28 -10.08 -17.33
C GLN A 48 27.33 -9.99 -16.11
N PHE A 49 26.70 -8.83 -15.93
CA PHE A 49 25.81 -8.57 -14.82
C PHE A 49 24.43 -8.14 -15.35
N SER A 50 23.37 -8.50 -14.63
CA SER A 50 22.02 -8.02 -14.96
C SER A 50 21.84 -6.53 -14.71
N THR A 51 22.70 -5.93 -13.88
CA THR A 51 22.77 -4.49 -13.61
C THR A 51 24.19 -4.11 -13.21
N ASP A 52 24.60 -2.88 -13.45
CA ASP A 52 25.86 -2.28 -12.97
C ASP A 52 25.72 -1.58 -11.63
N THR A 53 24.47 -1.29 -11.23
CA THR A 53 24.13 -0.58 -10.00
C THR A 53 22.85 -1.17 -9.40
N LEU A 54 22.87 -1.49 -8.12
CA LEU A 54 21.72 -1.91 -7.34
C LEU A 54 21.37 -0.79 -6.37
N THR A 55 20.22 -0.15 -6.59
CA THR A 55 19.75 0.96 -5.76
C THR A 55 18.65 0.47 -4.82
N PHE A 56 18.77 0.80 -3.55
CA PHE A 56 17.71 0.67 -2.55
C PHE A 56 17.04 2.03 -2.41
N ASP A 57 15.73 2.01 -2.21
CA ASP A 57 14.99 3.19 -1.83
C ASP A 57 15.35 3.62 -0.39
N THR A 58 14.66 4.59 0.17
CA THR A 58 14.91 5.02 1.55
C THR A 58 14.68 3.86 2.52
N VAL A 59 15.68 3.61 3.36
CA VAL A 59 15.67 2.55 4.39
C VAL A 59 15.71 3.22 5.75
N PHE A 60 14.76 2.89 6.61
CA PHE A 60 14.74 3.42 7.98
C PHE A 60 15.85 2.81 8.82
N THR A 61 16.49 3.64 9.65
CA THR A 61 17.53 3.20 10.58
C THR A 61 17.01 2.14 11.54
N ALA A 62 17.86 1.16 11.87
CA ALA A 62 17.53 -0.01 12.69
C ALA A 62 16.41 -0.93 12.13
N VAL A 63 15.99 -0.69 10.88
CA VAL A 63 15.07 -1.56 10.13
C VAL A 63 15.83 -2.07 8.92
N GLY A 64 15.86 -3.38 8.71
CA GLY A 64 16.49 -3.95 7.50
C GLY A 64 15.68 -3.60 6.26
N SER A 65 16.36 -3.44 5.12
CA SER A 65 15.68 -3.27 3.82
C SER A 65 15.02 -4.56 3.36
N ALA A 66 14.16 -4.44 2.34
CA ALA A 66 13.82 -5.58 1.52
C ALA A 66 15.08 -6.12 0.82
N THR A 67 15.13 -7.45 0.67
CA THR A 67 16.20 -8.11 -0.08
C THR A 67 16.06 -7.78 -1.56
N ARG A 68 17.09 -7.20 -2.16
CA ARG A 68 17.21 -7.03 -3.62
C ARG A 68 18.21 -8.03 -4.18
N GLN A 69 18.15 -8.27 -5.49
CA GLN A 69 19.02 -9.25 -6.14
C GLN A 69 19.47 -8.77 -7.50
N PHE A 70 20.64 -9.26 -7.89
CA PHE A 70 21.11 -9.20 -9.27
C PHE A 70 21.73 -10.54 -9.67
N LYS A 71 21.93 -10.73 -10.96
CA LYS A 71 22.55 -11.94 -11.53
C LYS A 71 23.91 -11.63 -12.09
N LEU A 72 24.80 -12.57 -11.88
CA LEU A 72 26.09 -12.69 -12.51
C LEU A 72 26.01 -13.80 -13.56
N TYR A 73 26.51 -13.57 -14.75
CA TYR A 73 26.49 -14.54 -15.86
C TYR A 73 27.92 -14.89 -16.33
N ASN A 74 28.12 -16.16 -16.61
CA ASN A 74 29.25 -16.62 -17.42
C ASN A 74 28.80 -16.66 -18.90
N PRO A 75 29.24 -15.72 -19.75
CA PRO A 75 28.81 -15.70 -21.15
C PRO A 75 29.60 -16.69 -22.04
N TYR A 76 30.56 -17.44 -21.48
CA TYR A 76 31.48 -18.28 -22.22
C TYR A 76 31.07 -19.76 -22.21
N GLU A 77 31.67 -20.52 -23.16
CA GLU A 77 31.48 -21.97 -23.30
C GLU A 77 32.29 -22.77 -22.26
N GLU A 78 33.24 -22.13 -21.59
CA GLU A 78 34.10 -22.74 -20.58
C GLU A 78 33.63 -22.34 -19.17
N ASP A 79 33.92 -23.20 -18.19
CA ASP A 79 33.72 -22.89 -16.78
C ASP A 79 34.67 -21.76 -16.34
N MET A 80 34.21 -20.90 -15.47
CA MET A 80 35.00 -19.80 -14.88
C MET A 80 35.18 -20.00 -13.38
N THR A 81 36.34 -19.60 -12.86
CA THR A 81 36.58 -19.42 -11.42
C THR A 81 36.67 -17.94 -11.10
N ILE A 82 35.93 -17.50 -10.12
CA ILE A 82 35.99 -16.17 -9.53
C ILE A 82 36.77 -16.32 -8.23
N ASP A 83 37.95 -15.71 -8.14
CA ASP A 83 38.85 -15.87 -6.99
C ASP A 83 38.21 -15.38 -5.72
N ALA A 84 37.45 -14.26 -5.79
CA ALA A 84 36.64 -13.79 -4.68
C ALA A 84 35.45 -12.94 -5.15
N ILE A 85 34.35 -13.07 -4.43
CA ILE A 85 33.19 -12.13 -4.44
C ILE A 85 33.14 -11.52 -3.06
N ALA A 86 33.24 -10.18 -2.94
CA ALA A 86 33.33 -9.50 -1.65
C ALA A 86 32.63 -8.15 -1.65
N LEU A 87 32.14 -7.71 -0.49
CA LEU A 87 31.79 -6.31 -0.25
C LEU A 87 33.07 -5.47 -0.14
N ALA A 88 33.11 -4.32 -0.81
CA ALA A 88 34.27 -3.42 -0.77
C ALA A 88 34.49 -2.84 0.65
N GLY A 89 33.42 -2.54 1.39
CA GLY A 89 33.47 -2.09 2.77
C GLY A 89 33.74 -3.20 3.79
N GLY A 90 33.77 -4.45 3.39
CA GLY A 90 34.01 -5.62 4.26
C GLY A 90 33.06 -5.66 5.45
N ASP A 91 33.61 -5.90 6.64
CA ASP A 91 32.81 -6.00 7.90
C ASP A 91 32.19 -4.67 8.34
N ASN A 92 32.69 -3.53 7.85
CA ASN A 92 32.16 -2.20 8.15
C ASN A 92 31.06 -1.77 7.20
N SER A 93 30.70 -2.61 6.20
CA SER A 93 29.63 -2.31 5.28
C SER A 93 28.27 -2.32 5.96
N SER A 94 27.42 -1.33 5.63
CA SER A 94 26.00 -1.38 5.97
C SER A 94 25.24 -2.43 5.18
N PHE A 95 25.82 -2.93 4.09
CA PHE A 95 25.22 -3.95 3.25
C PHE A 95 25.60 -5.37 3.72
N ARG A 96 24.73 -6.31 3.42
CA ARG A 96 24.93 -7.75 3.62
C ARG A 96 24.67 -8.45 2.30
N ILE A 97 25.50 -9.44 1.96
CA ILE A 97 25.30 -10.21 0.72
C ILE A 97 25.09 -11.69 1.04
N ASN A 98 24.28 -12.31 0.20
CA ASN A 98 24.12 -13.76 0.16
C ASN A 98 24.42 -14.22 -1.25
N ILE A 99 25.43 -15.07 -1.37
CA ILE A 99 25.94 -15.58 -2.64
C ILE A 99 25.44 -17.02 -2.77
N ASN A 100 24.44 -17.25 -3.61
CA ASN A 100 23.88 -18.57 -3.88
C ASN A 100 23.51 -19.35 -2.61
N GLY A 101 22.89 -18.68 -1.61
CA GLY A 101 22.47 -19.28 -0.35
C GLY A 101 23.49 -19.16 0.78
N ILE A 102 24.70 -18.65 0.55
CA ILE A 102 25.73 -18.45 1.56
C ILE A 102 25.76 -16.97 1.97
N ALA A 103 25.31 -16.68 3.20
CA ALA A 103 25.38 -15.33 3.78
C ALA A 103 26.84 -15.06 4.24
N THR A 104 27.47 -14.06 3.66
CA THR A 104 28.88 -13.72 3.94
C THR A 104 29.23 -12.31 3.46
N HIS A 105 30.31 -11.73 3.94
CA HIS A 105 30.90 -10.51 3.36
C HIS A 105 31.92 -10.81 2.25
N GLN A 106 32.42 -12.04 2.20
CA GLN A 106 33.34 -12.49 1.17
C GLN A 106 33.20 -14.00 0.97
N LEU A 107 33.26 -14.45 -0.27
CA LEU A 107 33.30 -15.85 -0.66
C LEU A 107 34.42 -16.03 -1.69
N ALA A 108 35.35 -16.97 -1.43
CA ALA A 108 36.45 -17.28 -2.32
C ALA A 108 36.16 -18.51 -3.19
N ASP A 109 36.92 -18.68 -4.27
CA ASP A 109 36.93 -19.85 -5.16
C ASP A 109 35.53 -20.22 -5.71
N VAL A 110 34.77 -19.22 -6.14
CA VAL A 110 33.43 -19.41 -6.67
C VAL A 110 33.48 -19.91 -8.11
N ARG A 111 33.01 -21.14 -8.32
CA ARG A 111 32.94 -21.72 -9.68
C ARG A 111 31.61 -21.41 -10.35
N LEU A 112 31.66 -20.91 -11.56
CA LEU A 112 30.52 -20.62 -12.41
C LEU A 112 30.61 -21.43 -13.70
N ARG A 113 29.72 -22.37 -13.92
CA ARG A 113 29.72 -23.25 -15.09
C ARG A 113 29.54 -22.46 -16.38
N SER A 114 29.92 -23.09 -17.49
CA SER A 114 29.68 -22.52 -18.82
C SER A 114 28.20 -22.18 -19.02
N ARG A 115 27.92 -20.97 -19.52
CA ARG A 115 26.59 -20.46 -19.81
C ARG A 115 25.63 -20.41 -18.59
N ASP A 116 26.17 -20.53 -17.38
CA ASP A 116 25.38 -20.52 -16.13
C ASP A 116 25.33 -19.12 -15.49
N SER A 117 24.50 -18.97 -14.48
CA SER A 117 24.32 -17.72 -13.73
C SER A 117 24.25 -17.96 -12.24
N LEU A 118 24.64 -16.95 -11.47
CA LEU A 118 24.62 -16.93 -10.02
C LEU A 118 23.79 -15.76 -9.52
N TYR A 119 22.96 -16.00 -8.52
CA TYR A 119 22.23 -14.94 -7.84
C TYR A 119 23.03 -14.36 -6.69
N ILE A 120 23.09 -13.05 -6.63
CA ILE A 120 23.59 -12.29 -5.48
C ILE A 120 22.40 -11.55 -4.86
N PHE A 121 22.06 -11.90 -3.63
CA PHE A 121 21.07 -11.21 -2.83
C PHE A 121 21.77 -10.19 -1.96
N VAL A 122 21.18 -9.02 -1.84
CA VAL A 122 21.74 -7.91 -1.07
C VAL A 122 20.67 -7.33 -0.17
N GLU A 123 21.04 -7.06 1.08
CA GLU A 123 20.25 -6.34 2.07
C GLU A 123 21.08 -5.19 2.62
N VAL A 124 20.42 -4.17 3.14
CA VAL A 124 21.08 -3.06 3.83
C VAL A 124 20.42 -2.84 5.19
N THR A 125 21.25 -2.60 6.20
CA THR A 125 20.82 -2.17 7.52
C THR A 125 21.58 -0.89 7.85
N VAL A 126 20.86 0.15 8.22
CA VAL A 126 21.43 1.46 8.51
C VAL A 126 21.39 1.69 10.01
N ASP A 127 22.53 1.98 10.61
CA ASP A 127 22.60 2.39 12.01
C ASP A 127 22.05 3.83 12.17
N PRO A 128 21.53 4.22 13.35
CA PRO A 128 21.09 5.58 13.62
C PRO A 128 22.18 6.61 13.32
N LEU A 129 21.87 7.57 12.46
CA LEU A 129 22.82 8.54 11.94
C LEU A 129 22.84 9.84 12.76
N GLY A 130 21.80 10.06 13.60
CA GLY A 130 21.64 11.28 14.39
C GLY A 130 21.29 12.52 13.55
N VAL A 131 20.89 12.35 12.29
CA VAL A 131 20.53 13.41 11.35
C VAL A 131 19.09 13.26 10.86
N ASN A 132 18.44 14.37 10.48
CA ASN A 132 17.05 14.37 10.09
C ASN A 132 16.83 14.11 8.59
N ASN A 133 17.87 14.34 7.78
CA ASN A 133 17.78 14.14 6.33
C ASN A 133 18.34 12.76 5.94
N PRO A 134 17.84 12.17 4.86
CA PRO A 134 18.40 10.93 4.33
C PRO A 134 19.90 11.08 4.02
N VAL A 135 20.68 10.09 4.40
CA VAL A 135 22.11 10.00 4.11
C VAL A 135 22.36 8.91 3.09
N VAL A 136 23.16 9.22 2.07
CA VAL A 136 23.51 8.27 1.02
C VAL A 136 24.52 7.26 1.55
N MET A 137 24.18 5.98 1.47
CA MET A 137 25.05 4.85 1.78
C MET A 137 25.57 4.26 0.49
N LEU A 138 26.88 4.16 0.34
CA LEU A 138 27.54 3.67 -0.85
C LEU A 138 28.45 2.49 -0.52
N ASP A 139 28.40 1.45 -1.34
CA ASP A 139 29.34 0.33 -1.34
C ASP A 139 29.38 -0.32 -2.73
N SER A 140 30.08 -1.44 -2.86
CA SER A 140 30.13 -2.23 -4.09
C SER A 140 30.34 -3.71 -3.78
N VAL A 141 29.75 -4.57 -4.59
CA VAL A 141 30.14 -5.98 -4.65
C VAL A 141 31.25 -6.12 -5.66
N LEU A 142 32.43 -6.53 -5.20
CA LEU A 142 33.61 -6.76 -6.03
C LEU A 142 33.65 -8.21 -6.51
N PHE A 143 33.99 -8.39 -7.77
CA PHE A 143 34.19 -9.68 -8.42
C PHE A 143 35.64 -9.72 -8.90
N ILE A 144 36.45 -10.50 -8.22
CA ILE A 144 37.90 -10.55 -8.44
C ILE A 144 38.20 -11.85 -9.19
N THR A 145 38.83 -11.73 -10.37
CA THR A 145 39.37 -12.83 -11.12
C THR A 145 40.88 -12.60 -11.29
N GLN A 146 41.65 -13.60 -11.76
CA GLN A 146 43.10 -13.49 -11.88
C GLN A 146 43.59 -12.23 -12.63
N HIS A 147 42.80 -11.68 -13.53
CA HIS A 147 43.22 -10.60 -14.42
C HIS A 147 42.31 -9.35 -14.36
N LEU A 148 41.18 -9.42 -13.71
CA LEU A 148 40.20 -8.34 -13.76
C LEU A 148 39.43 -8.25 -12.44
N THR A 149 39.19 -7.02 -11.98
CA THR A 149 38.24 -6.73 -10.90
C THR A 149 37.08 -5.92 -11.48
N GLN A 150 35.90 -6.46 -11.35
CA GLN A 150 34.63 -5.79 -11.72
C GLN A 150 33.83 -5.49 -10.49
N ALA A 151 32.90 -4.53 -10.57
CA ALA A 151 32.09 -4.15 -9.45
C ALA A 151 30.63 -3.88 -9.86
N VAL A 152 29.68 -4.27 -9.01
CA VAL A 152 28.31 -3.79 -9.03
C VAL A 152 28.16 -2.81 -7.87
N LYS A 153 27.78 -1.56 -8.18
CA LYS A 153 27.60 -0.50 -7.18
C LYS A 153 26.36 -0.75 -6.35
N LEU A 154 26.44 -0.44 -5.06
CA LEU A 154 25.32 -0.49 -4.12
C LEU A 154 25.03 0.92 -3.63
N ILE A 155 23.78 1.36 -3.73
CA ILE A 155 23.32 2.69 -3.29
C ILE A 155 22.09 2.51 -2.43
N ALA A 156 22.08 3.09 -1.23
CA ALA A 156 20.92 3.16 -0.36
C ALA A 156 20.81 4.55 0.28
N TYR A 157 19.60 4.91 0.71
CA TYR A 157 19.34 6.15 1.42
C TYR A 157 18.89 5.81 2.84
N GLY A 158 19.74 6.08 3.84
CA GLY A 158 19.44 5.86 5.26
C GLY A 158 18.65 7.04 5.82
N GLN A 159 17.49 6.80 6.45
CA GLN A 159 16.67 7.82 7.09
C GLN A 159 16.44 7.46 8.55
N ASP A 160 16.83 8.38 9.45
CA ASP A 160 16.50 8.25 10.87
C ASP A 160 14.99 8.33 11.09
N VAL A 161 14.49 7.51 12.02
CA VAL A 161 13.08 7.37 12.31
C VAL A 161 12.83 7.29 13.82
N THR A 162 11.71 7.82 14.29
CA THR A 162 11.23 7.62 15.65
C THR A 162 10.33 6.38 15.71
N VAL A 163 10.83 5.31 16.31
CA VAL A 163 10.07 4.04 16.40
C VAL A 163 9.10 4.08 17.58
N LEU A 164 7.84 3.81 17.31
CA LEU A 164 6.75 3.69 18.28
C LEU A 164 6.22 2.25 18.25
N ARG A 165 6.48 1.47 19.29
CA ARG A 165 6.06 0.07 19.37
C ARG A 165 5.17 -0.13 20.60
N GLN A 166 3.91 -0.57 20.38
CA GLN A 166 2.93 -0.77 21.45
C GLN A 166 2.87 0.45 22.41
N ALA A 167 2.96 1.65 21.83
CA ALA A 167 3.16 2.88 22.59
C ALA A 167 1.84 3.50 23.03
N ARG A 168 1.84 4.09 24.21
CA ARG A 168 0.75 4.94 24.71
C ARG A 168 1.21 6.39 24.66
N LEU A 169 0.48 7.18 23.86
CA LEU A 169 0.82 8.59 23.65
C LEU A 169 0.06 9.48 24.64
N GLY A 170 0.81 10.24 25.41
CA GLY A 170 0.28 11.36 26.20
C GLY A 170 -0.01 12.57 25.31
N SER A 171 -0.32 13.71 25.93
CA SER A 171 -0.45 14.96 25.17
C SER A 171 0.92 15.39 24.65
N GLN A 172 1.07 15.42 23.33
CA GLN A 172 2.33 15.76 22.65
C GLN A 172 2.08 16.19 21.21
N THR A 173 3.13 16.71 20.58
CA THR A 173 3.15 17.05 19.16
C THR A 173 4.10 16.12 18.41
N LEU A 174 3.64 15.59 17.29
CA LEU A 174 4.43 14.87 16.31
C LEU A 174 4.85 15.87 15.23
N THR A 175 6.15 16.17 15.17
CA THR A 175 6.71 17.19 14.25
C THR A 175 7.18 16.58 12.92
N ALA A 176 7.48 17.43 11.95
CA ALA A 176 8.00 17.00 10.65
C ALA A 176 9.50 16.63 10.66
N ASP A 177 10.22 16.84 11.78
CA ASP A 177 11.67 16.68 11.83
C ASP A 177 12.14 15.28 11.42
N LYS A 178 11.54 14.25 12.01
CA LYS A 178 11.82 12.84 11.70
C LYS A 178 10.52 12.10 11.42
N PRO A 179 10.52 11.13 10.49
CA PRO A 179 9.40 10.23 10.35
C PRO A 179 9.15 9.43 11.63
N TYR A 180 7.91 9.03 11.82
CA TYR A 180 7.49 8.11 12.87
C TYR A 180 7.20 6.75 12.24
N LEU A 181 7.68 5.67 12.84
CA LEU A 181 7.42 4.29 12.41
C LEU A 181 6.68 3.55 13.52
N ILE A 182 5.44 3.19 13.25
CA ILE A 182 4.56 2.51 14.18
C ILE A 182 4.64 1.01 13.95
N TYR A 183 5.00 0.25 15.00
CA TYR A 183 4.90 -1.21 15.07
C TYR A 183 3.75 -1.62 15.96
N ASP A 184 3.01 -2.64 15.54
CA ASP A 184 1.87 -3.21 16.24
C ASP A 184 0.74 -2.19 16.42
N TYR A 185 0.87 -1.26 17.37
CA TYR A 185 -0.11 -0.20 17.58
C TYR A 185 0.45 0.98 18.37
N VAL A 186 -0.20 2.14 18.21
CA VAL A 186 -0.13 3.26 19.16
C VAL A 186 -1.51 3.59 19.67
N VAL A 187 -1.60 4.01 20.94
CA VAL A 187 -2.85 4.44 21.57
C VAL A 187 -2.71 5.88 22.04
N ILE A 188 -3.57 6.76 21.57
CA ILE A 188 -3.77 8.08 22.16
C ILE A 188 -4.74 7.89 23.33
N ASP A 189 -4.24 8.04 24.56
CA ASP A 189 -5.01 7.79 25.77
C ASP A 189 -6.17 8.77 25.92
N SER A 190 -7.24 8.32 26.60
CA SER A 190 -8.39 9.17 26.93
C SER A 190 -7.96 10.46 27.62
N LEU A 191 -8.61 11.56 27.28
CA LEU A 191 -8.30 12.92 27.76
C LEU A 191 -6.90 13.44 27.36
N ARG A 192 -6.22 12.77 26.47
CA ARG A 192 -4.95 13.24 25.87
C ARG A 192 -5.17 13.71 24.46
N GLN A 193 -4.41 14.71 24.06
CA GLN A 193 -4.42 15.21 22.69
C GLN A 193 -3.06 15.00 22.05
N VAL A 194 -3.04 14.35 20.89
CA VAL A 194 -1.89 14.34 20.01
C VAL A 194 -2.14 15.32 18.88
N THR A 195 -1.21 16.24 18.69
CA THR A 195 -1.17 17.16 17.56
C THR A 195 -0.14 16.65 16.56
N VAL A 196 -0.46 16.70 15.28
CA VAL A 196 0.45 16.31 14.18
C VAL A 196 0.68 17.54 13.32
N ASP A 197 1.91 18.02 13.28
CA ASP A 197 2.27 19.24 12.55
C ASP A 197 2.38 18.98 11.03
N ALA A 198 2.26 20.06 10.26
CA ALA A 198 2.39 20.04 8.81
C ALA A 198 3.70 19.37 8.37
N GLY A 199 3.60 18.51 7.34
CA GLY A 199 4.73 17.76 6.79
C GLY A 199 5.20 16.57 7.63
N ALA A 200 4.55 16.25 8.75
CA ALA A 200 4.87 15.04 9.51
C ALA A 200 4.53 13.78 8.71
N ARG A 201 5.40 12.78 8.81
CA ARG A 201 5.31 11.51 8.09
C ARG A 201 5.14 10.37 9.07
N ILE A 202 4.00 9.69 9.01
CA ILE A 202 3.63 8.61 9.92
C ILE A 202 3.56 7.31 9.10
N HIS A 203 4.53 6.43 9.31
CA HIS A 203 4.61 5.14 8.65
C HIS A 203 4.15 4.03 9.57
N PHE A 204 3.51 3.03 8.99
CA PHE A 204 3.00 1.88 9.73
C PHE A 204 3.63 0.59 9.18
N HIS A 205 4.17 -0.21 10.09
CA HIS A 205 4.72 -1.52 9.73
C HIS A 205 3.63 -2.57 9.69
N ASN A 206 3.52 -3.30 8.58
CA ASN A 206 2.60 -4.42 8.43
C ASN A 206 1.16 -4.05 8.86
N ASN A 207 0.54 -4.78 9.79
CA ASN A 207 -0.83 -4.53 10.27
C ASN A 207 -0.91 -3.51 11.43
N ALA A 208 0.10 -2.68 11.62
CA ALA A 208 0.09 -1.69 12.69
C ALA A 208 -1.07 -0.70 12.56
N SER A 209 -1.55 -0.18 13.69
CA SER A 209 -2.74 0.67 13.75
C SER A 209 -2.59 1.80 14.77
N MET A 210 -3.33 2.90 14.56
CA MET A 210 -3.46 3.99 15.52
C MET A 210 -4.83 3.97 16.17
N ILE A 211 -4.88 3.88 17.49
CA ILE A 211 -6.10 3.83 18.29
C ILE A 211 -6.26 5.17 19.01
N VAL A 212 -7.35 5.87 18.73
CA VAL A 212 -7.64 7.20 19.28
C VAL A 212 -8.77 7.10 20.31
N LYS A 213 -8.41 7.15 21.59
CA LYS A 213 -9.38 7.25 22.71
C LYS A 213 -9.47 8.66 23.26
N GLY A 214 -8.48 9.49 22.99
CA GLY A 214 -8.43 10.91 23.33
C GLY A 214 -8.80 11.79 22.13
N SER A 215 -7.91 12.70 21.76
CA SER A 215 -8.10 13.63 20.64
C SER A 215 -6.90 13.56 19.68
N LEU A 216 -7.19 13.51 18.38
CA LEU A 216 -6.19 13.62 17.32
C LEU A 216 -6.46 14.88 16.50
N VAL A 217 -5.48 15.78 16.45
CA VAL A 217 -5.52 17.03 15.69
C VAL A 217 -4.38 17.03 14.69
N VAL A 218 -4.70 16.97 13.40
CA VAL A 218 -3.73 16.97 12.30
C VAL A 218 -3.81 18.30 11.58
N ASN A 219 -2.68 19.01 11.49
CA ASN A 219 -2.57 20.36 10.94
C ASN A 219 -1.65 20.38 9.72
N GLY A 220 -1.99 19.64 8.66
CA GLY A 220 -1.29 19.73 7.39
C GLY A 220 -1.59 21.06 6.66
N THR A 221 -0.87 21.30 5.56
CA THR A 221 -1.12 22.40 4.61
C THR A 221 -1.03 21.87 3.17
N VAL A 222 -1.43 22.67 2.21
CA VAL A 222 -1.29 22.32 0.78
C VAL A 222 0.16 21.99 0.44
N GLU A 223 1.12 22.80 0.90
CA GLU A 223 2.55 22.64 0.62
C GLU A 223 3.22 21.54 1.45
N ALA A 224 2.65 21.23 2.62
CA ALA A 224 3.19 20.28 3.57
C ALA A 224 2.08 19.40 4.19
N PRO A 225 1.45 18.52 3.39
CA PRO A 225 0.43 17.61 3.92
C PRO A 225 1.06 16.62 4.92
N VAL A 226 0.25 16.15 5.85
CA VAL A 226 0.64 15.05 6.74
C VAL A 226 0.38 13.73 6.03
N THR A 227 1.33 12.78 6.06
CA THR A 227 1.14 11.45 5.44
C THR A 227 0.95 10.36 6.49
N PHE A 228 -0.02 9.47 6.23
CA PHE A 228 -0.25 8.21 6.94
C PHE A 228 -0.20 7.10 5.90
N GLU A 229 0.87 6.29 5.92
CA GLU A 229 1.13 5.30 4.87
C GLU A 229 1.92 4.09 5.39
N GLY A 230 2.08 3.05 4.57
CA GLY A 230 2.95 1.92 4.88
C GLY A 230 4.42 2.32 4.98
N ASP A 231 5.24 1.44 5.55
CA ASP A 231 6.68 1.64 5.69
C ASP A 231 7.50 1.10 4.49
N ARG A 232 6.81 0.59 3.48
CA ARG A 232 7.42 0.14 2.23
C ARG A 232 7.54 1.33 1.30
N LEU A 233 8.71 1.99 1.32
CA LEU A 233 8.97 3.23 0.57
C LEU A 233 9.47 2.97 -0.86
N GLU A 234 9.55 1.72 -1.29
CA GLU A 234 9.90 1.37 -2.66
C GLU A 234 8.76 1.75 -3.61
N LYS A 235 9.09 2.39 -4.71
CA LYS A 235 8.14 2.90 -5.71
C LYS A 235 7.09 1.86 -6.14
N ASP A 236 7.46 0.59 -6.19
CA ASP A 236 6.55 -0.50 -6.56
C ASP A 236 5.45 -0.75 -5.51
N TYR A 237 5.57 -0.15 -4.31
CA TYR A 237 4.62 -0.24 -3.20
C TYR A 237 3.76 1.01 -3.01
N ASP A 238 4.03 2.10 -3.75
CA ASP A 238 3.30 3.38 -3.61
C ASP A 238 1.78 3.23 -3.72
N ASP A 239 1.32 2.34 -4.60
CA ASP A 239 -0.09 2.14 -4.91
C ASP A 239 -0.63 0.79 -4.39
N ILE A 240 0.17 0.02 -3.63
CA ILE A 240 -0.26 -1.28 -3.09
C ILE A 240 -1.12 -1.07 -1.84
N PRO A 241 -2.39 -1.50 -1.84
CA PRO A 241 -3.26 -1.36 -0.69
C PRO A 241 -3.00 -2.44 0.37
N GLY A 242 -3.44 -2.20 1.62
CA GLY A 242 -3.45 -3.21 2.68
C GLY A 242 -2.09 -3.43 3.36
N GLN A 243 -1.20 -2.44 3.32
CA GLN A 243 0.12 -2.52 3.95
C GLN A 243 0.07 -2.33 5.47
N TRP A 244 -0.98 -1.69 6.01
CA TRP A 244 -1.17 -1.42 7.43
C TRP A 244 -2.64 -1.48 7.82
N GLY A 245 -2.95 -1.43 9.12
CA GLY A 245 -4.30 -1.57 9.65
C GLY A 245 -5.19 -0.35 9.38
N PHE A 246 -5.30 0.54 10.38
CA PHE A 246 -6.26 1.66 10.35
C PHE A 246 -5.94 2.74 11.38
N ILE A 247 -6.59 3.91 11.24
CA ILE A 247 -6.77 4.90 12.31
C ILE A 247 -8.18 4.72 12.87
N HIS A 248 -8.29 4.38 14.16
CA HIS A 248 -9.56 4.02 14.78
C HIS A 248 -9.92 4.96 15.92
N PHE A 249 -10.98 5.72 15.74
CA PHE A 249 -11.57 6.59 16.77
C PHE A 249 -12.59 5.79 17.59
N PHE A 250 -12.28 5.58 18.85
CA PHE A 250 -13.11 4.82 19.80
C PHE A 250 -14.18 5.70 20.44
N PRO A 251 -15.26 5.09 20.95
CA PRO A 251 -16.28 5.80 21.73
C PRO A 251 -15.66 6.64 22.86
N GLY A 252 -16.07 7.90 22.95
CA GLY A 252 -15.51 8.88 23.89
C GLY A 252 -14.32 9.70 23.38
N SER A 253 -13.79 9.37 22.21
CA SER A 253 -12.84 10.24 21.48
C SER A 253 -13.59 11.47 20.96
N LYS A 254 -13.02 12.66 21.10
CA LYS A 254 -13.67 13.91 20.73
C LYS A 254 -12.68 15.03 20.38
N ASN A 255 -13.20 16.12 19.78
CA ASN A 255 -12.41 17.24 19.28
C ASN A 255 -11.36 16.76 18.26
N ASN A 256 -11.75 15.86 17.37
CA ASN A 256 -10.89 15.30 16.35
C ASN A 256 -10.99 16.13 15.08
N ARG A 257 -9.85 16.55 14.56
CA ARG A 257 -9.76 17.27 13.28
C ARG A 257 -8.55 16.78 12.49
N ILE A 258 -8.78 16.48 11.24
CA ILE A 258 -7.72 16.09 10.31
C ILE A 258 -7.80 17.03 9.11
N ASP A 259 -6.75 17.81 8.89
CA ASP A 259 -6.66 18.79 7.83
C ASP A 259 -5.42 18.57 6.98
N HIS A 260 -5.59 18.58 5.63
CA HIS A 260 -4.54 18.33 4.64
C HIS A 260 -3.71 17.08 4.96
N ALA A 261 -4.39 15.93 5.07
CA ALA A 261 -3.74 14.64 5.27
C ALA A 261 -3.93 13.74 4.05
N ILE A 262 -2.88 12.95 3.76
CA ILE A 262 -2.90 11.85 2.79
C ILE A 262 -2.88 10.55 3.58
N ILE A 263 -3.95 9.77 3.48
CA ILE A 263 -4.13 8.48 4.16
C ILE A 263 -4.20 7.41 3.08
N LYS A 264 -3.14 6.62 2.94
CA LYS A 264 -3.03 5.66 1.83
C LYS A 264 -2.48 4.30 2.25
N ASN A 265 -2.71 3.30 1.43
CA ASN A 265 -2.19 1.93 1.53
C ASN A 265 -2.68 1.13 2.75
N GLY A 266 -3.66 1.60 3.50
CA GLY A 266 -4.23 0.90 4.66
C GLY A 266 -5.21 -0.22 4.28
N VAL A 267 -5.61 -1.01 5.29
CA VAL A 267 -6.77 -1.92 5.18
C VAL A 267 -8.07 -1.11 5.29
N ILE A 268 -8.16 -0.24 6.30
CA ILE A 268 -9.19 0.79 6.44
C ILE A 268 -8.44 2.12 6.64
N GLY A 269 -8.88 3.19 5.96
CA GLY A 269 -8.26 4.49 6.18
C GLY A 269 -8.57 5.02 7.59
N ILE A 270 -9.84 5.38 7.82
CA ILE A 270 -10.36 5.78 9.14
C ILE A 270 -11.56 4.91 9.49
N GLN A 271 -11.60 4.42 10.72
CA GLN A 271 -12.78 3.87 11.38
C GLN A 271 -13.21 4.78 12.53
N ALA A 272 -14.49 5.09 12.65
CA ALA A 272 -15.04 5.97 13.67
C ALA A 272 -16.28 5.35 14.31
N ASP A 273 -16.18 5.00 15.59
CA ASP A 273 -17.23 4.29 16.32
C ASP A 273 -17.84 5.19 17.41
N SER A 274 -19.10 5.55 17.26
CA SER A 274 -19.92 6.29 18.25
C SER A 274 -19.26 7.57 18.76
N ILE A 275 -18.71 8.38 17.85
CA ILE A 275 -18.05 9.66 18.17
C ILE A 275 -18.86 10.85 17.62
N GLY A 276 -18.66 12.04 18.21
CA GLY A 276 -19.30 13.29 17.78
C GLY A 276 -20.81 13.30 18.01
N LEU A 277 -21.33 12.47 18.91
CA LEU A 277 -22.77 12.36 19.18
C LEU A 277 -23.26 13.38 20.20
N GLY A 278 -24.52 13.75 20.10
CA GLY A 278 -25.14 14.69 21.02
C GLY A 278 -24.62 16.11 20.88
N HIS A 279 -23.88 16.61 21.88
CA HIS A 279 -23.28 17.94 21.88
C HIS A 279 -21.80 17.95 21.59
N ASP A 280 -21.16 16.77 21.37
CA ASP A 280 -19.76 16.68 20.99
C ASP A 280 -19.59 17.11 19.52
N ALA A 281 -18.45 17.74 19.21
CA ALA A 281 -18.12 18.11 17.85
C ALA A 281 -17.95 16.86 16.96
N PRO A 282 -18.37 16.91 15.69
CA PRO A 282 -18.14 15.83 14.76
C PRO A 282 -16.63 15.58 14.54
N LEU A 283 -16.27 14.41 14.02
CA LEU A 283 -14.97 14.22 13.39
C LEU A 283 -14.91 15.13 12.16
N GLU A 284 -14.00 16.09 12.18
CA GLU A 284 -13.79 17.01 11.05
C GLU A 284 -12.67 16.47 10.16
N LEU A 285 -12.98 16.28 8.87
CA LEU A 285 -12.07 15.90 7.80
C LEU A 285 -12.04 17.02 6.76
N ALA A 286 -10.92 17.70 6.63
CA ALA A 286 -10.76 18.84 5.75
C ALA A 286 -9.62 18.60 4.76
N ASN A 287 -9.84 18.82 3.46
CA ASN A 287 -8.78 18.78 2.44
C ASN A 287 -7.97 17.47 2.44
N CYS A 288 -8.60 16.35 2.82
CA CYS A 288 -7.92 15.06 3.00
C CYS A 288 -8.05 14.19 1.74
N ARG A 289 -7.04 13.33 1.53
CA ARG A 289 -7.05 12.31 0.48
C ARG A 289 -6.98 10.92 1.10
N PHE A 290 -7.92 10.05 0.70
CA PHE A 290 -7.97 8.64 1.06
C PHE A 290 -7.80 7.83 -0.22
N GLU A 291 -6.69 7.09 -0.35
CA GLU A 291 -6.32 6.44 -1.61
C GLU A 291 -5.70 5.05 -1.35
N HIS A 292 -5.89 4.13 -2.29
CA HIS A 292 -5.25 2.79 -2.24
C HIS A 292 -5.54 2.04 -0.94
N ILE A 293 -6.79 2.03 -0.52
CA ILE A 293 -7.25 1.32 0.69
C ILE A 293 -7.82 -0.04 0.29
N SER A 294 -7.37 -1.12 0.94
CA SER A 294 -7.79 -2.46 0.50
C SER A 294 -9.24 -2.81 0.84
N SER A 295 -9.86 -2.11 1.79
CA SER A 295 -11.25 -2.30 2.18
C SER A 295 -12.04 -0.98 2.10
N VAL A 296 -12.09 -0.18 3.15
CA VAL A 296 -12.95 1.02 3.24
C VAL A 296 -12.12 2.27 3.56
N GLY A 297 -12.30 3.34 2.77
CA GLY A 297 -11.60 4.60 3.02
C GLY A 297 -12.02 5.26 4.33
N LEU A 298 -13.31 5.53 4.50
CA LEU A 298 -13.92 6.02 5.72
C LEU A 298 -15.06 5.08 6.13
N LEU A 299 -14.90 4.38 7.25
CA LEU A 299 -15.91 3.54 7.87
C LEU A 299 -16.41 4.20 9.14
N THR A 300 -17.73 4.36 9.27
CA THR A 300 -18.35 4.90 10.50
C THR A 300 -19.40 3.95 11.04
N GLU A 301 -19.49 3.86 12.36
CA GLU A 301 -20.59 3.20 13.07
C GLU A 301 -21.22 4.21 14.02
N ASN A 302 -22.47 4.64 13.76
CA ASN A 302 -23.23 5.58 14.60
C ASN A 302 -22.40 6.78 15.06
N SER A 303 -21.82 7.51 14.11
CA SER A 303 -20.91 8.63 14.40
C SER A 303 -21.40 9.92 13.74
N SER A 304 -20.78 11.04 14.11
CA SER A 304 -20.98 12.33 13.44
C SER A 304 -19.69 12.74 12.73
N VAL A 305 -19.79 13.04 11.43
CA VAL A 305 -18.66 13.45 10.59
C VAL A 305 -19.02 14.69 9.78
N LEU A 306 -18.11 15.66 9.77
CA LEU A 306 -18.09 16.78 8.83
C LEU A 306 -16.89 16.62 7.92
N ALA A 307 -17.12 16.42 6.62
CA ALA A 307 -16.06 16.32 5.63
C ALA A 307 -16.21 17.39 4.56
N TYR A 308 -15.15 18.08 4.21
CA TYR A 308 -15.16 19.03 3.09
C TYR A 308 -13.85 19.03 2.33
N ASN A 309 -13.96 19.28 1.02
CA ASN A 309 -12.83 19.25 0.08
C ASN A 309 -12.04 17.93 0.13
N CYS A 310 -12.68 16.80 0.46
CA CYS A 310 -11.99 15.52 0.59
C CYS A 310 -12.12 14.67 -0.67
N LEU A 311 -11.03 13.97 -1.00
CA LEU A 311 -11.00 12.90 -1.99
C LEU A 311 -11.02 11.55 -1.28
N PHE A 312 -12.01 10.71 -1.61
CA PHE A 312 -12.10 9.31 -1.20
C PHE A 312 -12.05 8.45 -2.45
N ALA A 313 -10.89 7.88 -2.75
CA ALA A 313 -10.66 7.20 -4.02
C ALA A 313 -10.03 5.80 -3.85
N ASP A 314 -10.26 4.94 -4.83
CA ASP A 314 -9.54 3.68 -5.02
C ASP A 314 -9.51 2.77 -3.78
N CYS A 315 -10.71 2.40 -3.31
CA CYS A 315 -10.92 1.50 -2.19
C CYS A 315 -11.50 0.15 -2.66
N GLY A 316 -11.04 -0.95 -2.05
CA GLY A 316 -11.40 -2.32 -2.47
C GLY A 316 -12.88 -2.66 -2.28
N LEU A 317 -13.54 -2.06 -1.28
CA LEU A 317 -14.97 -2.17 -1.05
C LEU A 317 -15.67 -0.82 -1.26
N HIS A 318 -15.74 0.01 -0.23
CA HIS A 318 -16.38 1.31 -0.26
C HIS A 318 -15.35 2.42 -0.07
N SER A 319 -15.46 3.51 -0.81
CA SER A 319 -14.70 4.71 -0.50
C SER A 319 -15.20 5.34 0.81
N VAL A 320 -16.54 5.34 1.00
CA VAL A 320 -17.19 5.81 2.23
C VAL A 320 -18.32 4.85 2.60
N ALA A 321 -18.31 4.36 3.84
CA ALA A 321 -19.37 3.53 4.41
C ALA A 321 -19.87 4.17 5.72
N LEU A 322 -21.11 4.66 5.70
CA LEU A 322 -21.80 5.29 6.83
C LEU A 322 -22.79 4.29 7.40
N THR A 323 -22.44 3.65 8.50
CA THR A 323 -23.20 2.52 9.02
C THR A 323 -23.77 2.76 10.41
N VAL A 324 -24.83 2.01 10.72
CA VAL A 324 -25.49 2.05 12.03
C VAL A 324 -26.04 3.45 12.37
N GLY A 325 -26.63 4.15 11.37
CA GLY A 325 -27.15 5.51 11.58
C GLY A 325 -26.06 6.57 11.78
N GLY A 326 -26.40 7.69 12.40
CA GLY A 326 -25.46 8.78 12.68
C GLY A 326 -25.84 10.11 12.03
N SER A 327 -24.88 11.05 11.93
CA SER A 327 -25.07 12.40 11.38
C SER A 327 -23.87 12.79 10.50
N TYR A 328 -24.11 13.11 9.23
CA TYR A 328 -23.05 13.24 8.26
C TYR A 328 -23.21 14.46 7.37
N GLU A 329 -22.14 15.22 7.19
CA GLU A 329 -22.11 16.37 6.29
C GLU A 329 -20.89 16.29 5.39
N PHE A 330 -21.12 16.23 4.08
CA PHE A 330 -20.08 16.17 3.05
C PHE A 330 -20.27 17.32 2.08
N TYR A 331 -19.31 18.22 2.02
CA TYR A 331 -19.32 19.39 1.16
C TYR A 331 -18.11 19.38 0.22
N HIS A 332 -18.36 19.57 -1.07
CA HIS A 332 -17.27 19.57 -2.06
C HIS A 332 -16.36 18.36 -1.97
N CYS A 333 -16.93 17.16 -1.79
CA CYS A 333 -16.15 15.93 -1.74
C CYS A 333 -16.22 15.17 -3.06
N THR A 334 -15.11 14.54 -3.43
CA THR A 334 -15.03 13.58 -4.54
C THR A 334 -14.94 12.18 -3.96
N ILE A 335 -15.96 11.36 -4.20
CA ILE A 335 -16.04 9.93 -3.83
C ILE A 335 -15.94 9.16 -5.15
N ALA A 336 -14.70 8.77 -5.53
CA ALA A 336 -14.40 8.25 -6.86
C ALA A 336 -13.71 6.90 -6.76
N ASN A 337 -14.43 5.79 -7.00
CA ASN A 337 -13.85 4.47 -6.79
C ASN A 337 -13.58 3.75 -8.12
N PHE A 338 -12.35 3.89 -8.61
CA PHE A 338 -11.81 3.17 -9.76
C PHE A 338 -10.79 2.09 -9.37
N PHE A 339 -10.90 1.57 -8.15
CA PHE A 339 -9.97 0.57 -7.59
C PHE A 339 -9.56 -0.46 -8.63
N PRO A 340 -8.26 -0.72 -8.82
CA PRO A 340 -7.75 -1.63 -9.83
C PRO A 340 -8.32 -3.05 -9.66
N ASN A 341 -8.62 -3.70 -10.77
CA ASN A 341 -9.08 -5.07 -10.76
C ASN A 341 -7.90 -6.03 -10.54
N TYR A 342 -7.65 -6.44 -9.30
CA TYR A 342 -6.67 -7.47 -8.93
C TYR A 342 -7.21 -8.90 -9.18
N GLY A 343 -7.88 -9.12 -10.33
CA GLY A 343 -8.42 -10.42 -10.74
C GLY A 343 -9.91 -10.65 -10.41
N GLN A 344 -10.52 -9.77 -9.61
CA GLN A 344 -11.97 -9.76 -9.35
C GLN A 344 -12.50 -8.33 -9.45
N PRO A 345 -13.58 -8.08 -10.23
CA PRO A 345 -14.18 -6.76 -10.28
C PRO A 345 -14.78 -6.40 -8.92
N ARG A 346 -14.72 -5.13 -8.55
CA ARG A 346 -15.41 -4.60 -7.38
C ARG A 346 -16.92 -4.78 -7.52
N THR A 347 -17.58 -5.21 -6.45
CA THR A 347 -19.03 -5.52 -6.43
C THR A 347 -19.83 -4.59 -5.51
N SER A 348 -19.19 -3.61 -4.89
CA SER A 348 -19.79 -2.68 -3.92
C SER A 348 -19.78 -1.26 -4.46
N ALA A 349 -20.77 -0.44 -4.04
CA ALA A 349 -20.83 0.97 -4.36
C ALA A 349 -19.73 1.77 -3.66
N ALA A 350 -19.31 2.91 -4.23
CA ALA A 350 -18.33 3.80 -3.61
C ALA A 350 -18.86 4.40 -2.28
N LEU A 351 -20.13 4.81 -2.27
CA LEU A 351 -20.83 5.30 -1.08
C LEU A 351 -21.92 4.31 -0.65
N PHE A 352 -21.83 3.87 0.60
CA PHE A 352 -22.82 3.00 1.22
C PHE A 352 -23.38 3.63 2.50
N ILE A 353 -24.69 3.58 2.70
CA ILE A 353 -25.39 4.13 3.87
C ILE A 353 -26.35 3.10 4.43
N ASN A 354 -26.25 2.82 5.73
CA ASN A 354 -27.15 1.93 6.43
C ASN A 354 -27.48 2.49 7.84
N ASN A 355 -28.63 2.09 8.40
CA ASN A 355 -29.13 2.61 9.66
C ASN A 355 -29.47 1.52 10.68
N TYR A 356 -28.89 0.35 10.60
CA TYR A 356 -29.18 -0.71 11.56
C TYR A 356 -27.99 -1.66 11.75
N TYR A 357 -28.05 -2.41 12.83
CA TYR A 357 -27.19 -3.58 13.04
C TYR A 357 -28.03 -4.78 13.51
N ARG A 358 -27.48 -5.98 13.43
CA ARG A 358 -28.09 -7.19 13.96
C ARG A 358 -27.55 -7.48 15.36
N ASN A 359 -28.45 -7.56 16.35
CA ASN A 359 -28.07 -7.94 17.71
C ASN A 359 -27.76 -9.45 17.81
N SER A 360 -27.33 -9.90 18.99
CA SER A 360 -27.00 -11.31 19.29
C SER A 360 -28.18 -12.29 19.09
N SER A 361 -29.41 -11.81 19.12
CA SER A 361 -30.64 -12.60 18.85
C SER A 361 -31.02 -12.61 17.37
N GLY A 362 -30.22 -11.99 16.49
CA GLY A 362 -30.49 -11.90 15.05
C GLY A 362 -31.49 -10.84 14.63
N ASN A 363 -32.01 -10.03 15.57
CA ASN A 363 -32.98 -8.96 15.30
C ASN A 363 -32.26 -7.70 14.80
N ASN A 364 -32.87 -6.99 13.85
CA ASN A 364 -32.41 -5.67 13.45
C ASN A 364 -32.70 -4.65 14.57
N VAL A 365 -31.68 -3.89 14.94
CA VAL A 365 -31.78 -2.72 15.82
C VAL A 365 -31.54 -1.49 14.95
N ILE A 366 -32.59 -0.69 14.76
CA ILE A 366 -32.55 0.51 13.93
C ILE A 366 -31.96 1.65 14.77
N VAL A 367 -30.99 2.35 14.19
CA VAL A 367 -30.38 3.56 14.73
C VAL A 367 -30.58 4.66 13.70
N PRO A 368 -31.27 5.77 14.00
CA PRO A 368 -31.59 6.76 12.99
C PRO A 368 -30.38 7.41 12.33
N VAL A 369 -30.50 7.65 11.03
CA VAL A 369 -29.71 8.66 10.33
C VAL A 369 -30.37 9.99 10.62
N THR A 370 -29.80 10.79 11.51
CA THR A 370 -30.43 12.01 12.02
C THR A 370 -30.24 13.23 11.13
N LYS A 371 -29.19 13.23 10.33
CA LYS A 371 -28.86 14.24 9.32
C LYS A 371 -27.79 13.69 8.39
N THR A 372 -28.03 13.70 7.11
CA THR A 372 -26.98 13.38 6.13
C THR A 372 -27.11 14.31 4.94
N VAL A 373 -26.09 15.11 4.69
CA VAL A 373 -26.04 16.07 3.59
C VAL A 373 -24.81 15.81 2.73
N PHE A 374 -25.04 15.62 1.44
CA PHE A 374 -23.99 15.68 0.42
C PHE A 374 -24.30 16.86 -0.49
N ALA A 375 -23.43 17.86 -0.54
CA ALA A 375 -23.62 19.02 -1.39
C ALA A 375 -22.35 19.37 -2.16
N ASN A 376 -22.53 19.72 -3.42
CA ASN A 376 -21.45 19.97 -4.40
C ASN A 376 -20.47 18.79 -4.53
N CYS A 377 -20.97 17.54 -4.43
CA CYS A 377 -20.15 16.34 -4.42
C CYS A 377 -20.16 15.61 -5.77
N ILE A 378 -19.10 14.84 -6.03
CA ILE A 378 -19.03 13.85 -7.12
C ILE A 378 -18.99 12.45 -6.50
N ILE A 379 -19.92 11.58 -6.92
CA ILE A 379 -19.99 10.17 -6.49
C ILE A 379 -19.97 9.30 -7.74
N THR A 380 -18.84 8.66 -8.03
CA THR A 380 -18.61 7.95 -9.29
C THR A 380 -17.61 6.79 -9.14
N GLY A 381 -17.42 6.01 -10.21
CA GLY A 381 -16.43 4.93 -10.21
C GLY A 381 -16.66 3.91 -11.32
N SER A 382 -15.97 2.76 -11.18
CA SER A 382 -16.01 1.68 -12.17
C SER A 382 -17.23 0.77 -12.06
N HIS A 383 -17.92 0.71 -10.88
CA HIS A 383 -19.11 -0.11 -10.67
C HIS A 383 -20.35 0.48 -11.37
N GLY A 384 -21.36 -0.34 -11.62
CA GLY A 384 -22.60 0.07 -12.29
C GLY A 384 -23.44 1.07 -11.48
N THR A 385 -23.39 0.99 -10.14
CA THR A 385 -23.99 1.96 -9.20
C THR A 385 -22.98 2.28 -8.11
N GLU A 386 -22.75 3.55 -7.84
CA GLU A 386 -21.76 4.01 -6.86
C GLU A 386 -22.43 4.63 -5.61
N LEU A 387 -23.74 4.62 -5.54
CA LEU A 387 -24.55 4.96 -4.38
C LEU A 387 -25.43 3.77 -4.02
N ALA A 388 -25.38 3.33 -2.76
CA ALA A 388 -26.21 2.24 -2.25
C ALA A 388 -26.74 2.52 -0.85
N PHE A 389 -28.00 2.15 -0.62
CA PHE A 389 -28.66 2.23 0.66
C PHE A 389 -29.11 0.84 1.14
N ASP A 390 -28.98 0.58 2.44
CA ASP A 390 -29.66 -0.49 3.15
C ASP A 390 -30.33 0.09 4.40
N LEU A 391 -31.44 0.79 4.20
CA LEU A 391 -32.18 1.49 5.24
C LEU A 391 -33.38 0.66 5.68
N LYS A 392 -33.61 0.62 7.00
CA LYS A 392 -34.80 0.04 7.60
C LYS A 392 -35.67 1.16 8.19
N SER A 393 -36.98 1.04 8.03
CA SER A 393 -37.93 1.92 8.66
C SER A 393 -38.68 1.18 9.78
N ASP A 394 -38.99 1.86 10.86
CA ASP A 394 -40.07 1.44 11.74
C ASP A 394 -41.34 2.26 11.40
N GLN A 395 -42.50 1.79 11.82
CA GLN A 395 -43.78 2.42 11.44
C GLN A 395 -44.07 3.70 12.22
N GLU A 396 -43.24 4.07 13.19
CA GLU A 396 -43.54 5.13 14.17
C GLU A 396 -42.65 6.37 14.02
N THR A 397 -41.43 6.22 13.42
CA THR A 397 -40.44 7.32 13.35
C THR A 397 -39.77 7.42 11.97
N GLU A 398 -39.49 8.66 11.57
CA GLU A 398 -38.58 8.90 10.44
C GLU A 398 -37.18 8.43 10.82
N THR A 399 -36.71 7.39 10.15
CA THR A 399 -35.45 6.72 10.52
C THR A 399 -34.25 7.12 9.66
N ALA A 400 -34.47 7.97 8.63
CA ALA A 400 -33.42 8.43 7.75
C ALA A 400 -33.70 9.82 7.17
N ASP A 401 -33.01 10.84 7.71
CA ASP A 401 -32.95 12.19 7.15
C ASP A 401 -31.68 12.33 6.32
N TYR A 402 -31.80 12.33 4.99
CA TYR A 402 -30.66 12.50 4.08
C TYR A 402 -31.01 13.37 2.88
N ARG A 403 -30.00 14.09 2.34
CA ARG A 403 -30.12 14.94 1.16
C ARG A 403 -28.86 14.91 0.32
N PHE A 404 -29.06 14.88 -1.00
CA PHE A 404 -28.05 15.11 -2.02
C PHE A 404 -28.44 16.35 -2.80
N GLU A 405 -27.58 17.37 -2.80
CA GLU A 405 -27.87 18.64 -3.44
C GLU A 405 -26.69 19.08 -4.33
N HIS A 406 -26.96 19.45 -5.57
CA HIS A 406 -25.91 19.82 -6.54
C HIS A 406 -24.80 18.78 -6.61
N CYS A 407 -25.15 17.51 -6.87
CA CYS A 407 -24.19 16.41 -6.94
C CYS A 407 -24.20 15.75 -8.32
N LEU A 408 -23.02 15.26 -8.73
CA LEU A 408 -22.90 14.32 -9.84
C LEU A 408 -22.86 12.90 -9.26
N ILE A 409 -23.83 12.05 -9.62
CA ILE A 409 -23.98 10.72 -9.03
C ILE A 409 -24.07 9.66 -10.11
N LYS A 410 -23.30 8.60 -9.99
CA LYS A 410 -23.46 7.37 -10.76
C LYS A 410 -24.28 6.36 -9.97
N ALA A 411 -25.51 6.10 -10.39
CA ALA A 411 -26.43 5.21 -9.71
C ALA A 411 -27.31 4.44 -10.70
N ASP A 412 -27.90 3.31 -10.24
CA ASP A 412 -28.91 2.63 -11.03
C ASP A 412 -30.14 3.55 -11.19
N SER A 413 -30.45 3.91 -12.42
CA SER A 413 -31.57 4.80 -12.73
C SER A 413 -32.95 4.26 -12.31
N ARG A 414 -33.03 2.97 -11.93
CA ARG A 414 -34.25 2.33 -11.43
C ARG A 414 -34.42 2.48 -9.91
N MET A 415 -33.47 3.08 -9.20
CA MET A 415 -33.62 3.38 -7.77
C MET A 415 -34.77 4.38 -7.60
N GLU A 416 -35.81 3.97 -6.85
CA GLU A 416 -37.02 4.78 -6.61
C GLU A 416 -36.69 6.03 -5.81
N GLU A 417 -35.73 5.97 -4.92
CA GLU A 417 -35.23 7.06 -4.08
C GLU A 417 -34.79 8.30 -4.89
N LEU A 418 -34.24 8.07 -6.07
CA LEU A 418 -33.77 9.16 -6.96
C LEU A 418 -34.89 10.09 -7.44
N ASN A 419 -36.15 9.64 -7.35
CA ASN A 419 -37.32 10.43 -7.75
C ASN A 419 -37.84 11.34 -6.62
N ASP A 420 -37.35 11.17 -5.40
CA ASP A 420 -37.78 12.00 -4.27
C ASP A 420 -37.00 13.34 -4.25
N VAL A 421 -37.69 14.39 -4.65
CA VAL A 421 -37.15 15.76 -4.70
C VAL A 421 -36.79 16.32 -3.30
N ASN A 422 -37.22 15.70 -2.22
CA ASN A 422 -36.83 16.09 -0.87
C ASN A 422 -35.41 15.56 -0.56
N HIS A 423 -35.06 14.42 -1.13
CA HIS A 423 -33.78 13.77 -0.93
C HIS A 423 -32.77 14.08 -2.03
N PHE A 424 -33.22 14.33 -3.27
CA PHE A 424 -32.34 14.54 -4.42
C PHE A 424 -32.70 15.82 -5.18
N ARG A 425 -31.84 16.84 -5.11
CA ARG A 425 -32.04 18.16 -5.73
C ARG A 425 -30.87 18.53 -6.62
N ASN A 426 -31.15 18.98 -7.84
CA ASN A 426 -30.13 19.43 -8.79
C ASN A 426 -29.05 18.37 -9.02
N ILE A 427 -29.47 17.12 -9.28
CA ILE A 427 -28.56 15.99 -9.48
C ILE A 427 -28.26 15.81 -10.96
N ILE A 428 -26.97 15.63 -11.28
CA ILE A 428 -26.50 15.14 -12.57
C ILE A 428 -26.31 13.64 -12.46
N LEU A 429 -27.17 12.88 -13.14
CA LEU A 429 -27.16 11.43 -13.03
C LEU A 429 -26.40 10.79 -14.18
N ASN A 430 -25.51 9.83 -13.84
CA ASN A 430 -24.84 8.94 -14.78
C ASN A 430 -24.00 9.62 -15.88
N GLN A 431 -23.56 10.85 -15.67
CA GLN A 431 -22.62 11.49 -16.54
C GLN A 431 -21.17 11.24 -16.10
N ASN A 432 -20.25 11.25 -17.06
CA ASN A 432 -18.83 11.13 -16.77
C ASN A 432 -18.30 12.50 -16.28
N PRO A 433 -17.74 12.60 -15.06
CA PRO A 433 -17.15 13.86 -14.59
C PRO A 433 -15.92 14.31 -15.38
N MET A 434 -15.35 13.44 -16.23
CA MET A 434 -14.15 13.70 -17.01
C MET A 434 -12.98 14.19 -16.15
N PHE A 435 -12.47 13.31 -15.31
CA PHE A 435 -11.22 13.56 -14.57
C PHE A 435 -10.01 13.57 -15.51
N LYS A 436 -8.98 14.32 -15.17
CA LYS A 436 -7.75 14.44 -15.97
C LYS A 436 -7.12 13.07 -16.26
N ASN A 437 -6.92 12.24 -15.24
CA ASN A 437 -6.31 10.93 -15.45
C ASN A 437 -6.55 9.97 -14.28
N THR A 438 -7.62 9.20 -14.30
CA THR A 438 -7.93 8.22 -13.26
C THR A 438 -6.90 7.08 -13.15
N LYS A 439 -6.14 6.81 -14.23
CA LYS A 439 -5.07 5.79 -14.19
C LYS A 439 -3.80 6.28 -13.47
N ALA A 440 -3.63 7.58 -13.38
CA ALA A 440 -2.56 8.21 -12.62
C ALA A 440 -3.12 8.84 -11.33
N TYR A 441 -4.33 8.45 -10.93
CA TYR A 441 -4.99 8.90 -9.70
C TYR A 441 -5.19 10.42 -9.62
N ASP A 442 -5.22 11.09 -10.78
CA ASP A 442 -5.54 12.54 -10.88
C ASP A 442 -7.04 12.75 -11.10
N TYR A 443 -7.73 13.02 -10.00
CA TYR A 443 -9.17 13.25 -9.94
C TYR A 443 -9.57 14.74 -10.07
N ARG A 444 -8.66 15.62 -10.52
CA ARG A 444 -8.99 16.97 -10.94
C ARG A 444 -9.80 16.93 -12.23
N LEU A 445 -10.65 17.94 -12.42
CA LEU A 445 -11.52 17.99 -13.59
C LEU A 445 -10.73 18.33 -14.87
N ASP A 446 -11.10 17.70 -15.98
CA ASP A 446 -10.65 18.07 -17.33
C ASP A 446 -11.43 19.30 -17.85
N THR A 447 -10.96 19.92 -18.91
CA THR A 447 -11.54 21.11 -19.56
C THR A 447 -13.02 20.94 -19.95
N LEU A 448 -13.38 19.72 -20.37
CA LEU A 448 -14.73 19.40 -20.85
C LEU A 448 -15.62 18.78 -19.79
N SER A 449 -15.24 18.87 -18.51
CA SER A 449 -16.00 18.30 -17.43
C SER A 449 -17.42 18.87 -17.31
N VAL A 450 -18.40 18.00 -17.16
CA VAL A 450 -19.79 18.38 -16.88
C VAL A 450 -20.00 18.80 -15.42
N ALA A 451 -18.98 18.63 -14.57
CA ALA A 451 -19.01 18.99 -13.16
C ALA A 451 -18.47 20.41 -12.91
N LYS A 452 -18.06 21.09 -13.98
CA LYS A 452 -17.49 22.43 -13.94
C LYS A 452 -18.58 23.50 -13.84
N ASP A 453 -18.38 24.52 -13.01
CA ASP A 453 -19.18 25.77 -12.86
C ASP A 453 -20.69 25.53 -12.56
N ILE A 454 -21.05 24.41 -11.91
CA ILE A 454 -22.45 24.03 -11.68
C ILE A 454 -22.80 23.78 -10.22
N GLY A 455 -21.84 23.91 -9.32
CA GLY A 455 -22.08 23.81 -7.89
C GLY A 455 -22.89 25.01 -7.34
N SER A 456 -23.37 24.87 -6.13
CA SER A 456 -24.08 25.94 -5.45
C SER A 456 -23.12 26.82 -4.65
N ALA A 457 -23.09 28.12 -4.92
CA ALA A 457 -22.31 29.10 -4.17
C ALA A 457 -22.64 29.13 -2.68
N ILE A 458 -23.88 28.77 -2.28
CA ILE A 458 -24.31 28.73 -0.87
C ILE A 458 -23.43 27.75 -0.08
N TYR A 459 -23.12 26.58 -0.66
CA TYR A 459 -22.28 25.57 -0.02
C TYR A 459 -20.79 25.87 -0.15
N ALA A 460 -20.38 26.73 -1.07
CA ALA A 460 -18.99 27.15 -1.22
C ALA A 460 -18.57 28.28 -0.27
N GLN A 461 -19.54 29.13 0.16
CA GLN A 461 -19.24 30.27 1.05
C GLN A 461 -18.49 29.89 2.34
N PRO A 462 -18.85 28.79 3.07
CA PRO A 462 -18.09 28.34 4.24
C PRO A 462 -16.72 27.74 3.89
N TYR A 463 -16.52 27.30 2.66
CA TYR A 463 -15.32 26.61 2.18
C TYR A 463 -14.78 27.30 0.90
N PRO A 464 -14.19 28.51 1.05
CA PRO A 464 -13.88 29.40 -0.08
C PRO A 464 -12.74 28.94 -0.97
N THR A 465 -11.99 27.94 -0.51
CA THR A 465 -10.89 27.32 -1.29
C THR A 465 -11.13 25.82 -1.44
N ASP A 466 -10.55 25.22 -2.47
CA ASP A 466 -10.55 23.79 -2.71
C ASP A 466 -9.39 23.07 -1.95
N ALA A 467 -9.22 21.77 -2.18
CA ALA A 467 -8.17 20.96 -1.54
C ALA A 467 -6.74 21.35 -1.99
N ASP A 468 -6.58 22.00 -3.13
CA ASP A 468 -5.29 22.49 -3.64
C ASP A 468 -5.07 23.98 -3.30
N GLY A 469 -6.01 24.63 -2.56
CA GLY A 469 -5.94 26.04 -2.17
C GLY A 469 -6.49 27.03 -3.22
N ASN A 470 -7.06 26.54 -4.32
CA ASN A 470 -7.65 27.40 -5.35
C ASN A 470 -8.97 27.97 -4.85
N LYS A 471 -9.28 29.23 -5.23
CA LYS A 471 -10.52 29.89 -4.86
C LYS A 471 -11.69 29.32 -5.64
N ARG A 472 -12.81 29.01 -4.96
CA ARG A 472 -14.01 28.40 -5.54
C ARG A 472 -14.96 29.40 -6.21
N LEU A 473 -14.96 30.63 -5.78
CA LEU A 473 -15.87 31.67 -6.28
C LEU A 473 -15.08 32.74 -7.05
N VAL A 474 -14.29 32.29 -8.03
CA VAL A 474 -13.59 33.20 -8.95
C VAL A 474 -14.52 33.59 -10.11
N ASP A 475 -15.37 32.68 -10.55
CA ASP A 475 -16.45 32.80 -11.49
C ASP A 475 -17.82 32.69 -10.81
N ASP A 476 -18.90 32.48 -11.57
CA ASP A 476 -20.27 32.57 -11.05
C ASP A 476 -20.61 31.43 -10.07
N ASN A 477 -20.10 30.22 -10.31
CA ASN A 477 -20.42 29.03 -9.51
C ASN A 477 -19.17 28.14 -9.30
N PRO A 478 -19.09 27.45 -8.14
CA PRO A 478 -17.97 26.53 -7.89
C PRO A 478 -18.12 25.25 -8.71
N ASP A 479 -17.00 24.57 -8.90
CA ASP A 479 -16.98 23.22 -9.43
C ASP A 479 -17.55 22.21 -8.40
N LEU A 480 -18.02 21.07 -8.89
CA LEU A 480 -18.34 19.93 -8.02
C LEU A 480 -17.05 19.18 -7.64
N GLY A 481 -17.05 18.63 -6.41
CA GLY A 481 -15.98 17.79 -5.91
C GLY A 481 -14.89 18.55 -5.17
N ALA A 482 -13.79 17.84 -4.88
CA ALA A 482 -12.72 18.29 -4.00
C ALA A 482 -11.83 19.37 -4.62
N TYR A 483 -11.82 19.50 -5.94
CA TYR A 483 -10.90 20.36 -6.68
C TYR A 483 -11.63 21.34 -7.57
N GLU A 484 -11.16 22.56 -7.56
CA GLU A 484 -11.56 23.60 -8.49
C GLU A 484 -10.68 23.53 -9.73
N ARG A 485 -11.27 23.66 -10.90
CA ARG A 485 -10.52 23.72 -12.14
C ARG A 485 -9.97 25.11 -12.36
N VAL A 486 -8.66 25.22 -12.38
CA VAL A 486 -7.97 26.45 -12.78
C VAL A 486 -7.76 26.42 -14.29
N GLU A 487 -8.33 27.38 -15.02
CA GLU A 487 -8.04 27.57 -16.43
C GLU A 487 -6.62 28.10 -16.60
N ALA A 488 -5.87 27.56 -17.57
CA ALA A 488 -4.58 28.13 -17.93
C ALA A 488 -4.82 29.50 -18.61
N GLU A 489 -4.15 30.56 -18.11
CA GLU A 489 -4.13 31.87 -18.73
C GLU A 489 -3.50 31.84 -20.14
#